data_3bcdb75a3e232c8f7949fb75ddadf646
#
_entry.id   3bcdb75a3e232c8f7949fb75ddadf646
#
_cell.length_a   1.000
_cell.length_b   1.000
_cell.length_c   1.000
_cell.angle_alpha   90.00
_cell.angle_beta   90.00
_cell.angle_gamma   90.00
#
_symmetry.space_group_name_H-M   'P 1'
#
loop_
_entity.id
_entity.type
_entity.pdbx_description
1 polymer ?
#
loop_
_entity_poly.entity_id
_entity_poly.type
_entity_poly.pdbx_seq_one_letter_code
_entity_poly.pdbx_strand_id
1 'polypeptide(L)'
;MTRSRLIGAAVVIGLMLITAFLYLEFVNAGGTAQIVGYQHTADVRRIVVVVALGRLDDVAERQIQETPDAVRITVHKRTTPGTADADLVVVPVTVTLRSPLGSRAVLDEKGAIVRDLGTYEMPRPSSSP
;
A
#
# COMPACT_ATOMS: atom_id res chain seq x y z
N MET A 1 -37.86 18.48 -11.28
CA MET A 1 -37.83 17.45 -10.24
C MET A 1 -36.82 16.32 -10.48
N THR A 2 -35.93 16.49 -11.42
CA THR A 2 -34.86 15.53 -11.74
C THR A 2 -33.69 15.56 -10.76
N ARG A 3 -33.52 16.61 -9.96
CA ARG A 3 -32.40 16.76 -9.02
C ARG A 3 -32.46 15.80 -7.82
N SER A 4 -33.65 15.50 -7.29
CA SER A 4 -33.78 14.61 -6.14
C SER A 4 -33.54 13.13 -6.48
N ARG A 5 -33.82 12.71 -7.72
CA ARG A 5 -33.56 11.34 -8.17
C ARG A 5 -32.07 11.08 -8.41
N LEU A 6 -31.32 12.09 -8.89
CA LEU A 6 -29.87 11.99 -9.10
C LEU A 6 -29.11 11.92 -7.79
N ILE A 7 -29.52 12.68 -6.76
CA ILE A 7 -28.89 12.65 -5.45
C ILE A 7 -29.11 11.29 -4.76
N GLY A 8 -30.32 10.71 -4.86
CA GLY A 8 -30.63 9.39 -4.31
C GLY A 8 -29.80 8.27 -4.96
N ALA A 9 -29.63 8.31 -6.29
CA ALA A 9 -28.83 7.33 -7.02
C ALA A 9 -27.34 7.42 -6.63
N ALA A 10 -26.77 8.61 -6.50
CA ALA A 10 -25.38 8.81 -6.09
C ALA A 10 -25.11 8.29 -4.68
N VAL A 11 -26.03 8.49 -3.73
CA VAL A 11 -25.90 7.98 -2.36
C VAL A 11 -25.95 6.45 -2.33
N VAL A 12 -26.84 5.82 -3.10
CA VAL A 12 -26.94 4.35 -3.17
C VAL A 12 -25.67 3.74 -3.77
N ILE A 13 -25.13 4.33 -4.83
CA ILE A 13 -23.88 3.86 -5.45
C ILE A 13 -22.72 4.00 -4.48
N GLY A 14 -22.62 5.12 -3.74
CA GLY A 14 -21.60 5.33 -2.73
C GLY A 14 -21.66 4.30 -1.60
N LEU A 15 -22.84 3.99 -1.11
CA LEU A 15 -23.05 2.96 -0.09
C LEU A 15 -22.70 1.56 -0.59
N MET A 16 -23.03 1.22 -1.83
CA MET A 16 -22.65 -0.07 -2.43
C MET A 16 -21.13 -0.22 -2.56
N LEU A 17 -20.42 0.83 -2.97
CA LEU A 17 -18.96 0.82 -3.08
C LEU A 17 -18.30 0.64 -1.72
N ILE A 18 -18.79 1.32 -0.68
CA ILE A 18 -18.29 1.19 0.69
C ILE A 18 -18.53 -0.23 1.21
N THR A 19 -19.72 -0.79 1.00
CA THR A 19 -20.06 -2.15 1.42
C THR A 19 -19.21 -3.19 0.70
N ALA A 20 -18.99 -3.05 -0.60
CA ALA A 20 -18.13 -3.93 -1.37
C ALA A 20 -16.67 -3.85 -0.90
N PHE A 21 -16.18 -2.65 -0.58
CA PHE A 21 -14.84 -2.45 -0.05
C PHE A 21 -14.67 -3.13 1.31
N LEU A 22 -15.61 -2.95 2.23
CA LEU A 22 -15.61 -3.60 3.55
C LEU A 22 -15.70 -5.13 3.43
N TYR A 23 -16.49 -5.63 2.50
CA TYR A 23 -16.62 -7.07 2.24
C TYR A 23 -15.31 -7.67 1.73
N LEU A 24 -14.62 -6.98 0.81
CA LEU A 24 -13.32 -7.41 0.29
C LEU A 24 -12.24 -7.43 1.38
N GLU A 25 -12.22 -6.44 2.27
CA GLU A 25 -11.32 -6.43 3.43
C GLU A 25 -11.60 -7.60 4.38
N PHE A 26 -12.85 -7.91 4.60
CA PHE A 26 -13.26 -9.00 5.49
C PHE A 26 -12.92 -10.39 4.92
N VAL A 27 -13.02 -10.56 3.59
CA VAL A 27 -12.72 -11.83 2.91
C VAL A 27 -11.20 -12.03 2.77
N ASN A 28 -10.42 -10.98 2.65
CA ASN A 28 -8.96 -11.04 2.65
C ASN A 28 -8.44 -11.16 4.09
N ALA A 29 -8.52 -12.37 4.65
CA ALA A 29 -8.31 -12.71 6.05
C ALA A 29 -6.87 -12.47 6.59
N GLY A 30 -6.09 -11.58 6.00
CA GLY A 30 -4.72 -11.28 6.45
C GLY A 30 -4.54 -9.85 6.97
N GLY A 31 -5.48 -8.96 6.63
CA GLY A 31 -5.37 -7.55 6.97
C GLY A 31 -4.33 -6.81 6.14
N THR A 32 -3.94 -5.64 6.61
CA THR A 32 -2.98 -4.77 5.94
C THR A 32 -1.64 -4.80 6.66
N ALA A 33 -0.55 -4.73 5.90
CA ALA A 33 0.80 -4.64 6.44
C ALA A 33 1.10 -3.20 6.85
N GLN A 34 1.83 -3.05 7.94
CA GLN A 34 2.30 -1.73 8.39
C GLN A 34 3.41 -1.24 7.48
N ILE A 35 3.26 -0.03 6.93
CA ILE A 35 4.29 0.62 6.13
C ILE A 35 5.23 1.37 7.08
N VAL A 36 6.50 1.03 7.03
CA VAL A 36 7.55 1.66 7.85
C VAL A 36 8.04 2.94 7.19
N GLY A 37 8.15 2.94 5.86
CA GLY A 37 8.63 4.05 5.08
C GLY A 37 8.72 3.70 3.61
N TYR A 38 9.22 4.64 2.81
CA TYR A 38 9.47 4.40 1.40
C TYR A 38 10.85 4.93 0.99
N GLN A 39 11.37 4.40 -0.11
CA GLN A 39 12.67 4.80 -0.66
C GLN A 39 12.52 5.16 -2.13
N HIS A 40 13.32 6.14 -2.55
CA HIS A 40 13.41 6.52 -3.96
C HIS A 40 14.32 5.56 -4.71
N THR A 41 14.02 5.34 -5.99
CA THR A 41 14.88 4.58 -6.90
C THR A 41 15.41 5.49 -8.01
N ALA A 42 16.31 4.97 -8.83
CA ALA A 42 16.80 5.69 -10.01
C ALA A 42 15.66 5.98 -11.02
N ASP A 43 14.60 5.18 -11.01
CA ASP A 43 13.41 5.41 -11.83
C ASP A 43 12.43 6.28 -11.06
N VAL A 44 12.10 7.46 -11.61
CA VAL A 44 11.20 8.43 -10.95
C VAL A 44 9.77 7.93 -10.80
N ARG A 45 9.38 6.87 -11.51
CA ARG A 45 8.07 6.22 -11.41
C ARG A 45 8.08 4.99 -10.52
N ARG A 46 9.20 4.65 -9.94
CA ARG A 46 9.33 3.45 -9.11
C ARG A 46 9.82 3.82 -7.73
N ILE A 47 9.10 3.39 -6.73
CA ILE A 47 9.48 3.55 -5.33
C ILE A 47 9.51 2.18 -4.66
N VAL A 48 10.28 2.07 -3.59
CA VAL A 48 10.31 0.88 -2.75
C VAL A 48 9.63 1.20 -1.43
N VAL A 49 8.55 0.50 -1.15
CA VAL A 49 7.82 0.64 0.12
C VAL A 49 8.35 -0.43 1.07
N VAL A 50 8.76 0.00 2.24
CA VAL A 50 9.29 -0.88 3.27
C VAL A 50 8.17 -1.22 4.24
N VAL A 51 7.84 -2.50 4.33
CA VAL A 51 6.73 -2.98 5.15
C VAL A 51 7.22 -3.92 6.26
N ALA A 52 6.54 -3.89 7.39
CA ALA A 52 6.78 -4.82 8.49
C ALA A 52 5.78 -5.96 8.41
N LEU A 53 6.30 -7.18 8.34
CA LEU A 53 5.51 -8.41 8.28
C LEU A 53 5.89 -9.35 9.41
N GLY A 54 4.94 -10.18 9.86
CA GLY A 54 5.26 -11.32 10.68
C GLY A 54 6.01 -12.39 9.88
N ARG A 55 6.68 -13.32 10.54
CA ARG A 55 7.46 -14.37 9.88
C ARG A 55 6.63 -15.26 8.95
N LEU A 56 5.36 -15.46 9.28
CA LEU A 56 4.45 -16.29 8.50
C LEU A 56 3.59 -15.49 7.54
N ASP A 57 3.80 -14.18 7.47
CA ASP A 57 3.06 -13.30 6.59
C ASP A 57 3.77 -13.14 5.25
N ASP A 58 2.96 -12.99 4.21
CA ASP A 58 3.42 -12.70 2.85
C ASP A 58 2.66 -11.50 2.30
N VAL A 59 3.26 -10.82 1.32
CA VAL A 59 2.57 -9.78 0.57
C VAL A 59 1.61 -10.46 -0.40
N ALA A 60 0.31 -10.25 -0.19
CA ALA A 60 -0.72 -10.82 -1.05
C ALA A 60 -1.02 -9.90 -2.24
N GLU A 61 -1.22 -8.61 -1.97
CA GLU A 61 -1.62 -7.63 -2.96
C GLU A 61 -1.20 -6.23 -2.52
N ARG A 62 -0.98 -5.35 -3.48
CA ARG A 62 -0.73 -3.93 -3.25
C ARG A 62 -1.71 -3.11 -4.07
N GLN A 63 -2.32 -2.12 -3.43
CA GLN A 63 -3.22 -1.16 -4.06
C GLN A 63 -2.60 0.21 -4.03
N ILE A 64 -2.64 0.90 -5.16
CA ILE A 64 -2.04 2.22 -5.31
C ILE A 64 -3.09 3.16 -5.86
N GLN A 65 -3.35 4.24 -5.13
CA GLN A 65 -4.21 5.33 -5.57
C GLN A 65 -3.37 6.57 -5.78
N GLU A 66 -3.31 7.04 -7.02
CA GLU A 66 -2.57 8.24 -7.39
C GLU A 66 -3.51 9.40 -7.58
N THR A 67 -3.22 10.50 -6.90
CA THR A 67 -3.88 11.80 -7.10
C THR A 67 -2.81 12.84 -7.44
N PRO A 68 -3.17 14.05 -7.93
CA PRO A 68 -2.18 15.10 -8.18
C PRO A 68 -1.39 15.50 -6.94
N ASP A 69 -1.91 15.30 -5.74
CA ASP A 69 -1.32 15.75 -4.49
C ASP A 69 -0.66 14.65 -3.68
N ALA A 70 -1.07 13.40 -3.89
CA ALA A 70 -0.63 12.30 -3.04
C ALA A 70 -0.68 10.94 -3.74
N VAL A 71 0.08 10.00 -3.22
CA VAL A 71 0.04 8.58 -3.59
C VAL A 71 -0.31 7.80 -2.34
N ARG A 72 -1.47 7.16 -2.33
CA ARG A 72 -1.89 6.29 -1.23
C ARG A 72 -1.57 4.84 -1.57
N ILE A 73 -0.87 4.17 -0.66
CA ILE A 73 -0.43 2.79 -0.85
C ILE A 73 -1.01 1.93 0.26
N THR A 74 -1.63 0.84 -0.13
CA THR A 74 -2.14 -0.19 0.77
C THR A 74 -1.48 -1.51 0.40
N VAL A 75 -0.81 -2.14 1.35
CA VAL A 75 -0.20 -3.46 1.16
C VAL A 75 -1.01 -4.47 1.96
N HIS A 76 -1.66 -5.38 1.27
CA HIS A 76 -2.41 -6.48 1.88
C HIS A 76 -1.47 -7.63 2.15
N LYS A 77 -1.54 -8.19 3.35
CA LYS A 77 -0.76 -9.35 3.74
C LYS A 77 -1.62 -10.60 3.79
N ARG A 78 -0.99 -11.73 3.58
CA ARG A 78 -1.58 -13.05 3.77
C ARG A 78 -0.82 -13.73 4.90
N THR A 79 -1.54 -14.22 5.90
CA THR A 79 -0.96 -14.95 7.01
C THR A 79 -1.10 -16.44 6.77
N THR A 80 0.00 -17.17 6.81
CA THR A 80 -0.02 -18.63 6.76
C THR A 80 -0.37 -19.16 8.15
N PRO A 81 -1.31 -20.13 8.29
CA PRO A 81 -1.63 -20.72 9.57
C PRO A 81 -0.39 -21.40 10.18
N GLY A 82 -0.16 -21.14 11.46
CA GLY A 82 0.98 -21.69 12.19
C GLY A 82 1.20 -20.95 13.48
N THR A 83 2.21 -21.38 14.24
CA THR A 83 2.62 -20.70 15.47
C THR A 83 3.33 -19.41 15.10
N ALA A 84 2.67 -18.26 15.29
CA ALA A 84 3.26 -16.97 15.00
C ALA A 84 4.30 -16.62 16.06
N ASP A 85 5.57 -16.47 15.64
CA ASP A 85 6.55 -15.76 16.43
C ASP A 85 6.22 -14.27 16.42
N ALA A 86 6.49 -13.60 17.53
CA ALA A 86 6.28 -12.15 17.64
C ALA A 86 7.30 -11.33 16.82
N ASP A 87 8.22 -11.97 16.13
CA ASP A 87 9.28 -11.32 15.37
C ASP A 87 8.72 -10.72 14.07
N LEU A 88 9.02 -9.45 13.87
CA LEU A 88 8.69 -8.74 12.64
C LEU A 88 9.88 -8.78 11.68
N VAL A 89 9.58 -8.97 10.40
CA VAL A 89 10.56 -8.93 9.33
C VAL A 89 10.22 -7.71 8.46
N VAL A 90 11.25 -6.95 8.10
CA VAL A 90 11.11 -5.80 7.21
C VAL A 90 11.36 -6.25 5.78
N VAL A 91 10.41 -6.00 4.89
CA VAL A 91 10.43 -6.48 3.51
C VAL A 91 10.26 -5.30 2.55
N PRO A 92 11.12 -5.17 1.53
CA PRO A 92 10.95 -4.16 0.49
C PRO A 92 9.90 -4.62 -0.54
N VAL A 93 9.02 -3.72 -0.91
CA VAL A 93 7.99 -3.95 -1.93
C VAL A 93 8.14 -2.88 -3.01
N THR A 94 8.42 -3.29 -4.23
CA THR A 94 8.53 -2.36 -5.35
C THR A 94 7.14 -1.96 -5.84
N VAL A 95 6.95 -0.65 -5.98
CA VAL A 95 5.69 -0.05 -6.45
C VAL A 95 5.99 0.78 -7.69
N THR A 96 5.27 0.51 -8.78
CA THR A 96 5.37 1.28 -10.02
C THR A 96 4.21 2.25 -10.10
N LEU A 97 4.52 3.54 -10.25
CA LEU A 97 3.55 4.62 -10.36
C LEU A 97 3.22 4.91 -11.83
N ARG A 98 2.03 5.44 -12.07
CA ARG A 98 1.63 5.90 -13.41
C ARG A 98 2.36 7.16 -13.83
N SER A 99 2.66 8.02 -12.87
CA SER A 99 3.36 9.29 -13.06
C SER A 99 4.52 9.38 -12.08
N PRO A 100 5.56 10.19 -12.37
CA PRO A 100 6.65 10.41 -11.42
C PRO A 100 6.12 10.88 -10.08
N LEU A 101 6.73 10.42 -8.99
CA LEU A 101 6.31 10.79 -7.64
C LEU A 101 6.38 12.31 -7.45
N GLY A 102 7.47 12.94 -7.89
CA GLY A 102 7.65 14.39 -7.74
C GLY A 102 7.57 14.82 -6.28
N SER A 103 6.81 15.88 -6.03
CA SER A 103 6.58 16.43 -4.69
C SER A 103 5.34 15.85 -3.99
N ARG A 104 4.70 14.84 -4.57
CA ARG A 104 3.51 14.24 -3.98
C ARG A 104 3.84 13.54 -2.66
N ALA A 105 2.94 13.64 -1.69
CA ALA A 105 3.07 12.91 -0.43
C ALA A 105 2.73 11.43 -0.63
N VAL A 106 3.46 10.56 0.04
CA VAL A 106 3.13 9.12 0.10
C VAL A 106 2.35 8.89 1.38
N LEU A 107 1.16 8.29 1.24
CA LEU A 107 0.24 8.02 2.35
C LEU A 107 0.04 6.52 2.50
N ASP A 108 -0.21 6.10 3.73
CA ASP A 108 -0.60 4.73 4.01
C ASP A 108 -2.13 4.53 3.84
N GLU A 109 -2.65 3.37 4.17
CA GLU A 109 -4.07 3.05 4.09
C GLU A 109 -4.97 3.96 4.91
N LYS A 110 -4.46 4.50 6.01
CA LYS A 110 -5.19 5.38 6.92
C LYS A 110 -5.08 6.85 6.53
N GLY A 111 -4.31 7.15 5.47
CA GLY A 111 -4.05 8.51 5.05
C GLY A 111 -2.93 9.19 5.85
N ALA A 112 -2.19 8.46 6.66
CA ALA A 112 -1.03 8.99 7.37
C ALA A 112 0.17 9.12 6.44
N ILE A 113 0.98 10.15 6.65
CA ILE A 113 2.18 10.39 5.84
C ILE A 113 3.22 9.31 6.11
N VAL A 114 3.67 8.67 5.04
CA VAL A 114 4.74 7.67 5.09
C VAL A 114 6.10 8.37 5.06
N ARG A 115 7.00 7.93 5.91
CA ARG A 115 8.32 8.52 6.06
C ARG A 115 9.20 8.23 4.84
N ASP A 116 9.89 9.25 4.34
CA ASP A 116 10.92 9.12 3.31
C ASP A 116 12.21 8.58 3.95
N LEU A 117 12.66 7.42 3.51
CA LEU A 117 13.86 6.77 4.02
C LEU A 117 15.10 7.01 3.14
N GLY A 118 14.99 7.83 2.11
CA GLY A 118 16.09 8.15 1.22
C GLY A 118 16.13 7.31 -0.06
N THR A 119 17.30 7.12 -0.60
CA THR A 119 17.50 6.39 -1.85
C THR A 119 17.73 4.91 -1.57
N TYR A 120 17.02 4.07 -2.32
CA TYR A 120 17.23 2.63 -2.28
C TYR A 120 18.47 2.27 -3.09
N GLU A 121 19.44 1.66 -2.42
CA GLU A 121 20.60 1.07 -3.06
C GLU A 121 20.44 -0.45 -3.09
N MET A 122 20.43 -1.02 -4.30
CA MET A 122 20.48 -2.47 -4.42
C MET A 122 21.78 -2.96 -3.74
N PRO A 123 21.69 -4.00 -2.88
CA PRO A 123 22.91 -4.57 -2.34
C PRO A 123 23.79 -5.03 -3.51
N ARG A 124 24.97 -4.43 -3.62
CA ARG A 124 25.96 -4.88 -4.59
C ARG A 124 26.35 -6.30 -4.23
N PRO A 125 26.40 -7.22 -5.22
CA PRO A 125 27.02 -8.51 -4.93
C PRO A 125 28.41 -8.22 -4.41
N SER A 126 28.72 -8.69 -3.20
CA SER A 126 30.02 -8.51 -2.61
C SER A 126 31.04 -9.11 -3.57
N SER A 127 31.75 -8.25 -4.30
CA SER A 127 32.93 -8.68 -5.02
C SER A 127 33.99 -8.97 -3.95
N SER A 128 34.02 -10.20 -3.47
CA SER A 128 35.16 -10.65 -2.70
C SER A 128 36.40 -10.58 -3.58
N PRO A 129 37.45 -9.96 -3.15
CA PRO A 129 38.72 -10.15 -3.83
C PRO A 129 39.15 -11.61 -3.76
#